data_51a9896f7bd89e0907a7e56af423e0c9
#
_entry.id   51a9896f7bd89e0907a7e56af423e0c9
#
_cell.length_a   1.000
_cell.length_b   1.000
_cell.length_c   1.000
_cell.angle_alpha   90.00
_cell.angle_beta   90.00
_cell.angle_gamma   90.00
#
_symmetry.space_group_name_H-M   'P 1'
#
loop_
_entity.id
_entity.type
_entity.pdbx_description
1 polymer ?
#
loop_
_entity_poly.entity_id
_entity_poly.type
_entity_poly.pdbx_seq_one_letter_code
_entity_poly.pdbx_strand_id
1 'polypeptide(L)'
;MLKFNLTNATLLLCLNAVFATAAGARPKLTIDAAVITQDYGADRGSLTSAQLDYKLDDGDTTVLLSPIFGARSGGGDTFYSVGIDGTLYHNWSPGISTRTSVFVAENAPVFAHLDIGQDVTFKVAKNTTLTTGARWTHYFGGHNVAFQSIGLRYYFEGGSVSYRVMRVNPDDRDAFYGQLFNLAVNDAQGAGKTQLWLSSGTTSYNRIQPEDSISGDDYAAVLQRFQPISPNLNLVAAAGITSYARPTGRTTGSSFKLGISMPVD
;
A
#
# COMPACT_ATOMS: atom_id res chain seq x y z
N MET A 1 -24.79 -17.46 -5.47
CA MET A 1 -24.13 -18.53 -6.27
C MET A 1 -22.85 -17.92 -6.85
N LEU A 2 -21.70 -18.11 -6.19
CA LEU A 2 -20.41 -17.56 -6.63
C LEU A 2 -20.02 -18.25 -7.94
N LYS A 3 -19.96 -17.48 -9.03
CA LYS A 3 -19.33 -17.94 -10.26
C LYS A 3 -17.83 -17.69 -10.15
N PHE A 4 -17.07 -18.72 -9.80
CA PHE A 4 -15.61 -18.72 -9.94
C PHE A 4 -15.27 -18.68 -11.44
N ASN A 5 -14.77 -17.56 -11.93
CA ASN A 5 -14.27 -17.45 -13.29
C ASN A 5 -12.84 -18.02 -13.39
N LEU A 6 -12.53 -18.66 -14.53
CA LEU A 6 -11.23 -19.31 -14.83
C LEU A 6 -10.00 -18.42 -14.62
N THR A 7 -10.15 -17.10 -14.62
CA THR A 7 -9.10 -16.10 -14.34
C THR A 7 -8.47 -16.26 -12.94
N ASN A 8 -9.23 -16.72 -11.96
CA ASN A 8 -8.73 -16.91 -10.59
C ASN A 8 -7.82 -18.14 -10.46
N ALA A 9 -8.03 -19.16 -11.31
CA ALA A 9 -7.19 -20.36 -11.31
C ALA A 9 -5.79 -20.09 -11.88
N THR A 10 -5.66 -19.19 -12.84
CA THR A 10 -4.38 -18.83 -13.45
C THR A 10 -3.49 -18.03 -12.47
N LEU A 11 -4.08 -17.17 -11.66
CA LEU A 11 -3.36 -16.41 -10.62
C LEU A 11 -2.79 -17.34 -9.52
N LEU A 12 -3.57 -18.33 -9.10
CA LEU A 12 -3.12 -19.37 -8.14
C LEU A 12 -2.00 -20.24 -8.70
N LEU A 13 -2.04 -20.56 -9.99
CA LEU A 13 -0.99 -21.36 -10.65
C LEU A 13 0.32 -20.60 -10.80
N CYS A 14 0.29 -19.30 -11.08
CA CYS A 14 1.49 -18.46 -11.12
C CYS A 14 2.13 -18.31 -9.73
N LEU A 15 1.34 -18.21 -8.65
CA LEU A 15 1.88 -18.20 -7.29
C LEU A 15 2.61 -19.52 -6.95
N ASN A 16 2.07 -20.68 -7.32
CA ASN A 16 2.71 -21.96 -7.05
C ASN A 16 4.04 -22.16 -7.79
N ALA A 17 4.22 -21.56 -8.97
CA ALA A 17 5.48 -21.63 -9.72
C ALA A 17 6.62 -20.83 -9.06
N VAL A 18 6.31 -19.75 -8.30
CA VAL A 18 7.31 -18.94 -7.58
C VAL A 18 7.83 -19.70 -6.35
N PHE A 19 7.02 -20.55 -5.71
CA PHE A 19 7.44 -21.32 -4.53
C PHE A 19 8.33 -22.52 -4.84
N ALA A 20 8.42 -22.96 -6.10
CA ALA A 20 9.16 -24.16 -6.47
C ALA A 20 10.68 -23.97 -6.64
N THR A 21 11.20 -22.75 -6.58
CA THR A 21 12.62 -22.46 -6.88
C THR A 21 13.49 -22.10 -5.67
N ALA A 22 12.93 -22.01 -4.46
CA ALA A 22 13.69 -21.68 -3.24
C ALA A 22 14.32 -22.94 -2.61
N ALA A 23 15.37 -23.45 -3.18
CA ALA A 23 16.16 -24.52 -2.57
C ALA A 23 17.31 -23.93 -1.77
N GLY A 24 17.15 -23.74 -0.44
CA GLY A 24 18.32 -23.41 0.40
C GLY A 24 18.03 -22.99 1.83
N ALA A 25 17.22 -21.99 2.06
CA ALA A 25 16.85 -21.55 3.42
C ALA A 25 15.34 -21.77 3.66
N ARG A 26 14.94 -22.09 4.88
CA ARG A 26 13.52 -22.10 5.20
C ARG A 26 13.01 -20.66 5.14
N PRO A 27 11.99 -20.35 4.30
CA PRO A 27 11.44 -19.01 4.23
C PRO A 27 10.83 -18.63 5.58
N LYS A 28 11.06 -17.39 5.99
CA LYS A 28 10.44 -16.83 7.20
C LYS A 28 9.02 -16.41 6.87
N LEU A 29 8.05 -16.97 7.60
CA LEU A 29 6.65 -16.57 7.50
C LEU A 29 6.37 -15.47 8.52
N THR A 30 5.71 -14.40 8.11
CA THR A 30 5.09 -13.42 9.02
C THR A 30 3.62 -13.28 8.66
N ILE A 31 2.78 -13.23 9.67
CA ILE A 31 1.33 -13.01 9.53
C ILE A 31 1.00 -11.68 10.19
N ASP A 32 0.41 -10.76 9.43
CA ASP A 32 -0.08 -9.49 9.93
C ASP A 32 -1.61 -9.46 9.78
N ALA A 33 -2.31 -8.97 10.80
CA ALA A 33 -3.74 -8.73 10.74
C ALA A 33 -4.01 -7.28 11.12
N ALA A 34 -4.84 -6.57 10.36
CA ALA A 34 -5.15 -5.18 10.64
C ALA A 34 -6.59 -4.82 10.29
N VAL A 35 -7.14 -3.87 11.05
CA VAL A 35 -8.38 -3.16 10.72
C VAL A 35 -8.01 -1.71 10.44
N ILE A 36 -8.60 -1.17 9.37
CA ILE A 36 -8.41 0.21 8.93
C ILE A 36 -9.78 0.85 8.84
N THR A 37 -9.94 2.02 9.44
CA THR A 37 -11.13 2.85 9.28
C THR A 37 -10.72 4.19 8.70
N GLN A 38 -11.51 4.69 7.76
CA GLN A 38 -11.30 5.98 7.14
C GLN A 38 -12.63 6.70 7.03
N ASP A 39 -12.68 7.91 7.57
CA ASP A 39 -13.76 8.86 7.38
C ASP A 39 -13.32 9.88 6.32
N TYR A 40 -14.11 10.05 5.27
CA TYR A 40 -13.84 10.99 4.19
C TYR A 40 -14.44 12.38 4.43
N GLY A 41 -15.07 12.59 5.59
CA GLY A 41 -15.77 13.84 5.96
C GLY A 41 -17.18 13.92 5.38
N ALA A 42 -17.94 14.87 5.88
CA ALA A 42 -19.39 15.04 5.92
C ALA A 42 -20.27 14.35 4.86
N ASP A 43 -19.90 14.29 3.57
CA ASP A 43 -20.79 13.75 2.53
C ASP A 43 -20.17 12.60 1.72
N ARG A 44 -18.96 12.19 2.07
CA ARG A 44 -18.23 11.15 1.34
C ARG A 44 -18.32 9.78 2.00
N GLY A 45 -18.86 9.75 3.23
CA GLY A 45 -19.02 8.53 4.00
C GLY A 45 -17.70 8.02 4.59
N SER A 46 -17.69 6.75 4.90
CA SER A 46 -16.55 6.09 5.54
C SER A 46 -16.22 4.76 4.85
N LEU A 47 -15.00 4.30 5.04
CA LEU A 47 -14.53 2.97 4.67
C LEU A 47 -14.01 2.27 5.92
N THR A 48 -14.44 1.04 6.15
CA THR A 48 -13.82 0.15 7.13
C THR A 48 -13.35 -1.10 6.39
N SER A 49 -12.11 -1.50 6.61
CA SER A 49 -11.56 -2.71 6.01
C SER A 49 -10.79 -3.55 7.02
N ALA A 50 -10.81 -4.86 6.81
CA ALA A 50 -9.98 -5.83 7.50
C ALA A 50 -9.05 -6.49 6.49
N GLN A 51 -7.79 -6.63 6.85
CA GLN A 51 -6.73 -7.17 5.99
C GLN A 51 -5.94 -8.20 6.78
N LEU A 52 -5.56 -9.27 6.10
CA LEU A 52 -4.67 -10.31 6.61
C LEU A 52 -3.51 -10.48 5.64
N ASP A 53 -2.28 -10.23 6.09
CA ASP A 53 -1.09 -10.30 5.26
C ASP A 53 -0.30 -11.57 5.57
N TYR A 54 0.02 -12.33 4.54
CA TYR A 54 0.95 -13.46 4.58
C TYR A 54 2.23 -13.06 3.87
N LYS A 55 3.30 -12.87 4.63
CA LYS A 55 4.61 -12.50 4.11
C LYS A 55 5.55 -13.70 4.21
N LEU A 56 6.06 -14.15 3.07
CA LEU A 56 7.12 -15.16 2.96
C LEU A 56 8.41 -14.49 2.47
N ASP A 57 9.51 -14.69 3.19
CA ASP A 57 10.79 -14.06 2.93
C ASP A 57 11.91 -15.13 2.93
N ASP A 58 12.59 -15.30 1.79
CA ASP A 58 13.74 -16.20 1.63
C ASP A 58 15.09 -15.45 1.58
N GLY A 59 15.10 -14.14 1.82
CA GLY A 59 16.26 -13.25 1.79
C GLY A 59 16.37 -12.46 0.48
N ASP A 60 16.35 -13.10 -0.67
CA ASP A 60 16.38 -12.42 -1.97
C ASP A 60 14.99 -12.12 -2.50
N THR A 61 14.02 -12.93 -2.14
CA THR A 61 12.63 -12.80 -2.60
C THR A 61 11.70 -12.69 -1.40
N THR A 62 10.81 -11.69 -1.43
CA THR A 62 9.70 -11.59 -0.49
C THR A 62 8.39 -11.60 -1.25
N VAL A 63 7.51 -12.53 -0.89
CA VAL A 63 6.13 -12.59 -1.40
C VAL A 63 5.19 -12.14 -0.30
N LEU A 64 4.31 -11.21 -0.63
CA LEU A 64 3.23 -10.77 0.22
C LEU A 64 1.89 -11.11 -0.45
N LEU A 65 1.00 -11.76 0.28
CA LEU A 65 -0.37 -12.04 -0.15
C LEU A 65 -1.33 -11.49 0.89
N SER A 66 -2.25 -10.64 0.47
CA SER A 66 -3.11 -9.87 1.37
C SER A 66 -4.57 -9.94 0.95
N PRO A 67 -5.35 -10.94 1.40
CA PRO A 67 -6.80 -10.86 1.31
C PRO A 67 -7.33 -9.70 2.15
N ILE A 68 -8.31 -9.00 1.58
CA ILE A 68 -8.93 -7.83 2.18
C ILE A 68 -10.45 -7.87 2.03
N PHE A 69 -11.13 -7.48 3.08
CA PHE A 69 -12.56 -7.23 3.09
C PHE A 69 -12.82 -5.78 3.44
N GLY A 70 -13.78 -5.12 2.79
CA GLY A 70 -14.12 -3.74 3.06
C GLY A 70 -15.62 -3.47 2.97
N ALA A 71 -16.03 -2.49 3.76
CA ALA A 71 -17.36 -1.91 3.74
C ALA A 71 -17.25 -0.39 3.62
N ARG A 72 -17.88 0.18 2.60
CA ARG A 72 -17.93 1.63 2.37
C ARG A 72 -19.37 2.12 2.52
N SER A 73 -19.56 3.11 3.37
CA SER A 73 -20.83 3.80 3.55
C SER A 73 -20.76 5.19 2.95
N GLY A 74 -21.80 5.62 2.23
CA GLY A 74 -21.90 6.96 1.65
C GLY A 74 -23.21 7.15 0.91
N GLY A 75 -23.79 8.36 0.95
CA GLY A 75 -25.04 8.67 0.26
C GLY A 75 -26.28 7.91 0.74
N GLY A 76 -26.24 7.33 1.95
CA GLY A 76 -27.34 6.49 2.49
C GLY A 76 -27.17 5.00 2.19
N ASP A 77 -26.23 4.61 1.34
CA ASP A 77 -25.97 3.21 0.97
C ASP A 77 -24.73 2.67 1.65
N THR A 78 -24.65 1.35 1.76
CA THR A 78 -23.46 0.63 2.21
C THR A 78 -23.09 -0.45 1.20
N PHE A 79 -21.87 -0.42 0.72
CA PHE A 79 -21.30 -1.35 -0.24
C PHE A 79 -20.25 -2.22 0.43
N TYR A 80 -20.18 -3.48 0.02
CA TYR A 80 -19.19 -4.44 0.50
C TYR A 80 -18.33 -4.92 -0.67
N SER A 81 -17.09 -5.26 -0.41
CA SER A 81 -16.19 -5.84 -1.40
C SER A 81 -15.13 -6.71 -0.75
N VAL A 82 -14.72 -7.72 -1.48
CA VAL A 82 -13.57 -8.57 -1.15
C VAL A 82 -12.52 -8.37 -2.25
N GLY A 83 -11.27 -8.31 -1.85
CA GLY A 83 -10.13 -8.21 -2.76
C GLY A 83 -8.94 -9.01 -2.27
N ILE A 84 -7.95 -9.11 -3.12
CA ILE A 84 -6.67 -9.74 -2.83
C ILE A 84 -5.54 -8.93 -3.43
N ASP A 85 -4.51 -8.61 -2.63
CA ASP A 85 -3.25 -8.02 -3.07
C ASP A 85 -2.16 -9.09 -3.11
N GLY A 86 -1.40 -9.12 -4.19
CA GLY A 86 -0.19 -9.90 -4.33
C GLY A 86 0.98 -8.97 -4.61
N THR A 87 2.02 -8.98 -3.78
CA THR A 87 3.24 -8.22 -4.02
C THR A 87 4.46 -9.13 -3.97
N LEU A 88 5.32 -9.00 -4.98
CA LEU A 88 6.60 -9.68 -5.10
C LEU A 88 7.72 -8.64 -5.03
N TYR A 89 8.63 -8.78 -4.06
CA TYR A 89 9.90 -8.08 -4.01
C TYR A 89 11.01 -9.06 -4.41
N HIS A 90 11.94 -8.62 -5.25
CA HIS A 90 13.09 -9.45 -5.62
C HIS A 90 14.37 -8.62 -5.73
N ASN A 91 15.43 -9.10 -5.09
CA ASN A 91 16.78 -8.54 -5.14
C ASN A 91 17.58 -9.26 -6.24
N TRP A 92 17.71 -8.63 -7.40
CA TRP A 92 18.50 -9.18 -8.53
C TRP A 92 19.99 -9.12 -8.28
N SER A 93 20.42 -8.13 -7.49
CA SER A 93 21.80 -7.91 -7.09
C SER A 93 21.84 -6.96 -5.88
N PRO A 94 23.00 -6.77 -5.22
CA PRO A 94 23.13 -5.79 -4.13
C PRO A 94 22.80 -4.35 -4.52
N GLY A 95 22.65 -4.07 -5.80
CA GLY A 95 22.37 -2.72 -6.32
C GLY A 95 21.03 -2.56 -7.03
N ILE A 96 20.32 -3.65 -7.32
CA ILE A 96 19.07 -3.61 -8.11
C ILE A 96 18.03 -4.49 -7.46
N SER A 97 16.87 -3.93 -7.19
CA SER A 97 15.69 -4.67 -6.75
C SER A 97 14.43 -4.24 -7.48
N THR A 98 13.43 -5.11 -7.49
CA THR A 98 12.12 -4.83 -8.09
C THR A 98 11.01 -5.09 -7.09
N ARG A 99 9.90 -4.37 -7.26
CA ARG A 99 8.62 -4.65 -6.62
C ARG A 99 7.57 -4.75 -7.71
N THR A 100 6.90 -5.88 -7.81
CA THR A 100 5.73 -6.10 -8.67
C THR A 100 4.51 -6.27 -7.80
N SER A 101 3.43 -5.58 -8.08
CA SER A 101 2.18 -5.70 -7.32
C SER A 101 0.98 -5.88 -8.24
N VAL A 102 0.03 -6.71 -7.81
CA VAL A 102 -1.26 -6.91 -8.47
C VAL A 102 -2.33 -6.93 -7.39
N PHE A 103 -3.33 -6.11 -7.53
CA PHE A 103 -4.53 -6.13 -6.69
C PHE A 103 -5.75 -6.39 -7.54
N VAL A 104 -6.64 -7.24 -7.06
CA VAL A 104 -7.93 -7.54 -7.70
C VAL A 104 -9.02 -7.54 -6.63
N ALA A 105 -10.13 -6.86 -6.90
CA ALA A 105 -11.30 -6.88 -6.04
C ALA A 105 -12.59 -7.04 -6.86
N GLU A 106 -13.69 -7.29 -6.17
CA GLU A 106 -15.01 -7.23 -6.77
C GLU A 106 -15.26 -5.85 -7.37
N ASN A 107 -16.00 -5.81 -8.47
CA ASN A 107 -16.35 -4.54 -9.11
C ASN A 107 -17.46 -3.82 -8.31
N ALA A 108 -17.06 -3.17 -7.23
CA ALA A 108 -17.90 -2.44 -6.30
C ALA A 108 -17.23 -1.10 -5.91
N PRO A 109 -17.97 -0.07 -5.51
CA PRO A 109 -17.42 1.25 -5.19
C PRO A 109 -16.71 1.29 -3.82
N VAL A 110 -15.97 0.23 -3.47
CA VAL A 110 -15.22 0.07 -2.21
C VAL A 110 -13.73 0.16 -2.47
N PHE A 111 -13.24 -0.64 -3.44
CA PHE A 111 -11.84 -0.73 -3.82
C PHE A 111 -11.66 -0.52 -5.33
N ALA A 112 -10.42 -0.30 -5.77
CA ALA A 112 -10.08 -0.48 -7.17
C ALA A 112 -10.40 -1.91 -7.61
N HIS A 113 -10.94 -2.09 -8.82
CA HIS A 113 -11.26 -3.40 -9.35
C HIS A 113 -10.00 -4.18 -9.75
N LEU A 114 -9.05 -3.49 -10.37
CA LEU A 114 -7.75 -4.03 -10.75
C LEU A 114 -6.68 -2.94 -10.58
N ASP A 115 -5.53 -3.34 -10.05
CA ASP A 115 -4.37 -2.48 -9.94
C ASP A 115 -3.11 -3.29 -10.20
N ILE A 116 -2.24 -2.79 -11.08
CA ILE A 116 -0.99 -3.44 -11.45
C ILE A 116 0.12 -2.41 -11.34
N GLY A 117 1.18 -2.74 -10.62
CA GLY A 117 2.31 -1.85 -10.39
C GLY A 117 3.66 -2.54 -10.53
N GLN A 118 4.64 -1.77 -11.00
CA GLN A 118 6.04 -2.19 -11.09
C GLN A 118 6.94 -1.04 -10.65
N ASP A 119 7.79 -1.29 -9.66
CA ASP A 119 8.89 -0.42 -9.26
C ASP A 119 10.23 -1.10 -9.56
N VAL A 120 11.23 -0.32 -9.93
CA VAL A 120 12.64 -0.72 -10.02
C VAL A 120 13.44 0.23 -9.15
N THR A 121 14.24 -0.33 -8.25
CA THR A 121 15.09 0.42 -7.32
C THR A 121 16.55 0.16 -7.62
N PHE A 122 17.34 1.23 -7.72
CA PHE A 122 18.77 1.23 -7.95
C PHE A 122 19.49 1.82 -6.74
N LYS A 123 20.55 1.17 -6.26
CA LYS A 123 21.46 1.74 -5.29
C LYS A 123 22.43 2.68 -6.00
N VAL A 124 22.20 3.98 -5.89
CA VAL A 124 22.98 5.02 -6.59
C VAL A 124 24.16 5.53 -5.77
N ALA A 125 24.15 5.34 -4.44
CA ALA A 125 25.26 5.63 -3.55
C ALA A 125 25.22 4.71 -2.33
N LYS A 126 26.23 4.78 -1.44
CA LYS A 126 26.35 3.91 -0.25
C LYS A 126 25.05 3.84 0.57
N ASN A 127 24.41 4.98 0.77
CA ASN A 127 23.23 5.13 1.61
C ASN A 127 22.01 5.68 0.83
N THR A 128 22.03 5.63 -0.51
CA THR A 128 20.98 6.26 -1.32
C THR A 128 20.49 5.31 -2.38
N THR A 129 19.17 5.21 -2.50
CA THR A 129 18.51 4.48 -3.58
C THR A 129 17.63 5.42 -4.41
N LEU A 130 17.58 5.16 -5.70
CA LEU A 130 16.67 5.75 -6.67
C LEU A 130 15.63 4.70 -7.04
N THR A 131 14.35 5.03 -6.94
CA THR A 131 13.26 4.17 -7.39
C THR A 131 12.49 4.85 -8.51
N THR A 132 12.23 4.13 -9.59
CA THR A 132 11.29 4.54 -10.64
C THR A 132 10.20 3.49 -10.76
N GLY A 133 8.99 3.90 -11.09
CA GLY A 133 7.89 2.97 -11.18
C GLY A 133 6.76 3.45 -12.07
N ALA A 134 5.95 2.49 -12.48
CA ALA A 134 4.70 2.70 -13.19
C ALA A 134 3.61 1.85 -12.55
N ARG A 135 2.38 2.35 -12.57
CA ARG A 135 1.20 1.67 -12.05
C ARG A 135 0.00 2.02 -12.91
N TRP A 136 -0.89 1.08 -13.10
CA TRP A 136 -2.17 1.27 -13.75
C TRP A 136 -3.27 0.72 -12.85
N THR A 137 -4.34 1.50 -12.69
CA THR A 137 -5.47 1.17 -11.82
C THR A 137 -6.76 1.33 -12.59
N HIS A 138 -7.62 0.31 -12.53
CA HIS A 138 -8.99 0.32 -13.03
C HIS A 138 -9.96 0.36 -11.87
N TYR A 139 -10.84 1.37 -11.87
CA TYR A 139 -11.82 1.59 -10.79
C TYR A 139 -13.23 1.16 -11.19
N PHE A 140 -14.07 1.03 -10.17
CA PHE A 140 -15.51 0.92 -10.38
C PHE A 140 -16.03 2.08 -11.25
N GLY A 141 -16.96 1.78 -12.15
CA GLY A 141 -17.47 2.77 -13.11
C GLY A 141 -16.63 2.91 -14.39
N GLY A 142 -15.55 2.14 -14.54
CA GLY A 142 -14.74 2.07 -15.77
C GLY A 142 -13.62 3.09 -15.87
N HIS A 143 -13.37 3.89 -14.83
CA HIS A 143 -12.29 4.88 -14.79
C HIS A 143 -10.91 4.23 -14.68
N ASN A 144 -9.97 4.71 -15.48
CA ASN A 144 -8.58 4.25 -15.47
C ASN A 144 -7.64 5.36 -15.04
N VAL A 145 -6.61 5.00 -14.28
CA VAL A 145 -5.57 5.94 -13.87
C VAL A 145 -4.20 5.30 -14.07
N ALA A 146 -3.35 5.96 -14.83
CA ALA A 146 -1.94 5.57 -15.00
C ALA A 146 -1.06 6.47 -14.13
N PHE A 147 -0.09 5.84 -13.43
CA PHE A 147 0.88 6.52 -12.59
C PHE A 147 2.29 6.25 -13.11
N GLN A 148 3.12 7.28 -13.07
CA GLN A 148 4.55 7.19 -13.27
C GLN A 148 5.23 7.88 -12.09
N SER A 149 6.27 7.30 -11.55
CA SER A 149 6.92 7.86 -10.37
C SER A 149 8.43 7.79 -10.42
N ILE A 150 9.06 8.73 -9.73
CA ILE A 150 10.48 8.72 -9.44
C ILE A 150 10.69 9.19 -8.00
N GLY A 151 11.58 8.54 -7.26
CA GLY A 151 11.83 8.87 -5.86
C GLY A 151 13.24 8.52 -5.42
N LEU A 152 13.71 9.24 -4.43
CA LEU A 152 14.97 9.00 -3.75
C LEU A 152 14.69 8.61 -2.30
N ARG A 153 15.51 7.67 -1.78
CA ARG A 153 15.55 7.33 -0.36
C ARG A 153 16.99 7.39 0.12
N TYR A 154 17.18 8.09 1.21
CA TYR A 154 18.43 8.17 1.94
C TYR A 154 18.32 7.42 3.27
N TYR A 155 19.29 6.55 3.56
CA TYR A 155 19.38 5.79 4.80
C TYR A 155 20.44 6.44 5.70
N PHE A 156 20.07 6.69 6.96
CA PHE A 156 20.94 7.19 8.00
C PHE A 156 20.94 6.22 9.19
N GLU A 157 21.82 6.45 10.15
CA GLU A 157 21.81 5.63 11.37
C GLU A 157 20.47 5.75 12.10
N GLY A 158 19.82 4.59 12.28
CA GLY A 158 18.50 4.53 12.92
C GLY A 158 17.31 4.91 12.05
N GLY A 159 17.46 5.12 10.73
CA GLY A 159 16.28 5.44 9.95
C GLY A 159 16.47 5.65 8.45
N SER A 160 15.43 6.19 7.84
CA SER A 160 15.47 6.60 6.44
C SER A 160 14.52 7.76 6.16
N VAL A 161 14.85 8.55 5.18
CA VAL A 161 13.99 9.58 4.60
C VAL A 161 13.83 9.33 3.11
N SER A 162 12.63 9.49 2.58
CA SER A 162 12.39 9.39 1.15
C SER A 162 11.43 10.46 0.64
N TYR A 163 11.62 10.80 -0.63
CA TYR A 163 10.75 11.71 -1.35
C TYR A 163 10.47 11.12 -2.73
N ARG A 164 9.19 11.12 -3.14
CA ARG A 164 8.72 10.59 -4.43
C ARG A 164 7.83 11.62 -5.11
N VAL A 165 8.05 11.83 -6.38
CA VAL A 165 7.15 12.60 -7.26
C VAL A 165 6.44 11.61 -8.16
N MET A 166 5.16 11.85 -8.39
CA MET A 166 4.32 11.02 -9.23
C MET A 166 3.58 11.88 -10.24
N ARG A 167 3.59 11.46 -11.50
CA ARG A 167 2.65 11.93 -12.50
C ARG A 167 1.46 11.00 -12.52
N VAL A 168 0.29 11.56 -12.35
CA VAL A 168 -0.99 10.86 -12.35
C VAL A 168 -1.76 11.25 -13.59
N ASN A 169 -2.20 10.28 -14.36
CA ASN A 169 -2.87 10.48 -15.64
C ASN A 169 -4.19 9.70 -15.67
N PRO A 170 -5.28 10.28 -15.15
CA PRO A 170 -6.62 9.73 -15.27
C PRO A 170 -7.10 9.81 -16.72
N ASP A 171 -8.03 8.93 -17.11
CA ASP A 171 -8.64 8.95 -18.46
C ASP A 171 -9.75 10.01 -18.61
N ASP A 172 -10.25 10.57 -17.49
CA ASP A 172 -11.37 11.50 -17.44
C ASP A 172 -10.98 12.98 -17.23
N ARG A 173 -9.68 13.29 -17.08
CA ARG A 173 -9.17 14.66 -16.84
C ARG A 173 -7.68 14.81 -17.17
N ASP A 174 -7.20 16.04 -17.09
CA ASP A 174 -5.78 16.35 -17.31
C ASP A 174 -4.86 15.71 -16.29
N ALA A 175 -3.66 15.34 -16.74
CA ALA A 175 -2.62 14.79 -15.88
C ALA A 175 -2.13 15.83 -14.86
N PHE A 176 -1.80 15.38 -13.69
CA PHE A 176 -1.30 16.21 -12.59
C PHE A 176 -0.15 15.54 -11.83
N TYR A 177 0.43 16.24 -10.86
CA TYR A 177 1.57 15.75 -10.09
C TYR A 177 1.19 15.60 -8.61
N GLY A 178 1.57 14.47 -8.04
CA GLY A 178 1.53 14.22 -6.61
C GLY A 178 2.94 14.08 -6.03
N GLN A 179 3.04 14.28 -4.73
CA GLN A 179 4.30 14.21 -3.99
C GLN A 179 4.07 13.38 -2.72
N LEU A 180 5.06 12.58 -2.37
CA LEU A 180 5.05 11.79 -1.15
C LEU A 180 6.40 11.92 -0.44
N PHE A 181 6.37 12.33 0.81
CA PHE A 181 7.49 12.33 1.74
C PHE A 181 7.26 11.25 2.79
N ASN A 182 8.31 10.49 3.10
CA ASN A 182 8.29 9.52 4.20
C ASN A 182 9.54 9.67 5.05
N LEU A 183 9.37 9.73 6.36
CA LEU A 183 10.41 9.64 7.36
C LEU A 183 10.15 8.42 8.24
N ALA A 184 11.13 7.55 8.35
CA ALA A 184 11.10 6.38 9.22
C ALA A 184 12.26 6.44 10.22
N VAL A 185 11.96 6.31 11.50
CA VAL A 185 12.93 6.34 12.59
C VAL A 185 12.74 5.10 13.47
N ASN A 186 13.82 4.37 13.69
CA ASN A 186 13.86 3.26 14.64
C ASN A 186 14.24 3.80 16.02
N ASP A 187 13.62 3.26 17.06
CA ASP A 187 14.00 3.57 18.43
C ASP A 187 15.41 3.02 18.75
N ALA A 188 16.02 3.62 19.75
CA ALA A 188 17.24 3.06 20.32
C ALA A 188 17.00 1.59 20.73
N GLN A 189 17.99 0.72 20.46
CA GLN A 189 17.95 -0.71 20.77
C GLN A 189 16.88 -1.53 20.02
N GLY A 190 16.30 -0.99 18.94
CA GLY A 190 15.28 -1.70 18.17
C GLY A 190 13.91 -1.86 18.86
N ALA A 191 13.63 -1.03 19.89
CA ALA A 191 12.41 -1.10 20.67
C ALA A 191 11.13 -0.75 19.89
N GLY A 192 11.25 -0.35 18.64
CA GLY A 192 10.14 -0.05 17.76
C GLY A 192 10.52 0.85 16.60
N LYS A 193 9.53 1.22 15.78
CA LYS A 193 9.72 2.09 14.61
C LYS A 193 8.55 3.06 14.49
N THR A 194 8.88 4.32 14.25
CA THR A 194 7.88 5.36 13.94
C THR A 194 8.05 5.80 12.50
N GLN A 195 6.95 5.98 11.79
CA GLN A 195 6.94 6.45 10.41
C GLN A 195 5.97 7.61 10.26
N LEU A 196 6.39 8.64 9.54
CA LEU A 196 5.56 9.77 9.13
C LEU A 196 5.50 9.81 7.61
N TRP A 197 4.30 9.85 7.07
CA TRP A 197 4.05 10.12 5.66
C TRP A 197 3.36 11.47 5.53
N LEU A 198 3.84 12.27 4.58
CA LEU A 198 3.20 13.51 4.16
C LEU A 198 2.99 13.42 2.66
N SER A 199 1.80 13.71 2.19
CA SER A 199 1.50 13.74 0.76
C SER A 199 0.79 15.01 0.35
N SER A 200 1.03 15.42 -0.88
CA SER A 200 0.28 16.48 -1.56
C SER A 200 0.07 16.09 -3.02
N GLY A 201 -1.00 16.58 -3.61
CA GLY A 201 -1.32 16.32 -5.02
C GLY A 201 -2.78 15.99 -5.21
N THR A 202 -3.17 15.78 -6.45
CA THR A 202 -4.56 15.60 -6.82
C THR A 202 -4.90 14.13 -7.00
N THR A 203 -5.43 13.42 -6.01
CA THR A 203 -6.22 12.21 -6.27
C THR A 203 -7.34 12.02 -5.25
N SER A 204 -8.49 11.62 -5.73
CA SER A 204 -9.56 11.08 -4.90
C SER A 204 -9.55 9.54 -4.85
N TYR A 205 -8.50 8.90 -5.33
CA TYR A 205 -8.45 7.45 -5.51
C TYR A 205 -7.43 6.85 -4.54
N ASN A 206 -7.90 6.39 -3.41
CA ASN A 206 -7.05 5.80 -2.38
C ASN A 206 -6.95 4.30 -2.54
N ARG A 207 -5.73 3.81 -2.58
CA ARG A 207 -5.42 2.46 -2.13
C ARG A 207 -5.28 2.50 -0.60
N ILE A 208 -5.69 1.44 0.08
CA ILE A 208 -5.78 1.36 1.54
C ILE A 208 -4.43 1.46 2.27
N GLN A 209 -3.30 1.45 1.56
CA GLN A 209 -1.99 1.57 2.18
C GLN A 209 -1.53 3.03 2.23
N PRO A 210 -0.98 3.50 3.37
CA PRO A 210 -0.47 4.87 3.51
C PRO A 210 0.56 5.26 2.44
N GLU A 211 1.32 4.30 1.95
CA GLU A 211 2.35 4.49 0.92
C GLU A 211 1.77 4.85 -0.46
N ASP A 212 0.50 4.49 -0.70
CA ASP A 212 -0.20 4.72 -1.96
C ASP A 212 -1.24 5.87 -1.86
N SER A 213 -1.37 6.51 -0.69
CA SER A 213 -2.31 7.62 -0.46
C SER A 213 -1.85 8.87 -1.18
N ILE A 214 -2.40 9.10 -2.36
CA ILE A 214 -2.30 10.39 -3.04
C ILE A 214 -3.71 10.84 -3.31
N SER A 215 -4.09 11.91 -2.71
CA SER A 215 -5.42 12.44 -2.90
C SER A 215 -5.38 13.86 -3.48
N GLY A 216 -6.07 14.11 -4.53
CA GLY A 216 -6.49 15.32 -5.23
C GLY A 216 -5.76 16.62 -4.90
N ASP A 217 -6.22 17.79 -5.01
CA ASP A 217 -5.64 19.00 -4.40
C ASP A 217 -5.64 18.89 -2.87
N ASP A 218 -5.28 17.73 -2.39
CA ASP A 218 -5.45 17.24 -1.05
C ASP A 218 -4.08 17.14 -0.41
N TYR A 219 -4.06 17.27 0.89
CA TYR A 219 -2.88 17.04 1.71
C TYR A 219 -3.22 15.94 2.70
N ALA A 220 -2.30 15.01 2.89
CA ALA A 220 -2.46 14.01 3.94
C ALA A 220 -1.21 13.93 4.81
N ALA A 221 -1.44 13.63 6.08
CA ALA A 221 -0.41 13.27 7.03
C ALA A 221 -0.83 11.99 7.75
N VAL A 222 0.08 11.01 7.82
CA VAL A 222 -0.16 9.75 8.53
C VAL A 222 1.03 9.48 9.43
N LEU A 223 0.77 9.22 10.69
CA LEU A 223 1.76 8.77 11.67
C LEU A 223 1.49 7.31 12.00
N GLN A 224 2.49 6.45 11.87
CA GLN A 224 2.41 5.04 12.22
C GLN A 224 3.47 4.67 13.24
N ARG A 225 3.06 3.85 14.20
CA ARG A 225 3.94 3.22 15.17
C ARG A 225 3.92 1.72 15.00
N PHE A 226 5.09 1.13 14.98
CA PHE A 226 5.33 -0.29 15.06
C PHE A 226 6.02 -0.56 16.39
N GLN A 227 5.34 -1.29 17.31
CA GLN A 227 5.77 -1.48 18.67
C GLN A 227 5.87 -2.99 18.99
N PRO A 228 7.07 -3.52 19.23
CA PRO A 228 7.22 -4.86 19.80
C PRO A 228 6.55 -4.94 21.16
N ILE A 229 5.70 -5.96 21.34
CA ILE A 229 5.02 -6.28 22.61
C ILE A 229 5.67 -7.49 23.25
N SER A 230 6.11 -8.44 22.44
CA SER A 230 6.88 -9.61 22.85
C SER A 230 7.82 -10.01 21.71
N PRO A 231 8.74 -10.98 21.89
CA PRO A 231 9.64 -11.43 20.82
C PRO A 231 8.92 -11.83 19.51
N ASN A 232 7.70 -12.36 19.63
CA ASN A 232 6.93 -12.88 18.49
C ASN A 232 5.63 -12.10 18.23
N LEU A 233 5.48 -10.91 18.81
CA LEU A 233 4.27 -10.10 18.63
C LEU A 233 4.61 -8.62 18.56
N ASN A 234 4.19 -7.99 17.47
CA ASN A 234 4.27 -6.54 17.30
C ASN A 234 2.86 -5.95 17.17
N LEU A 235 2.66 -4.79 17.76
CA LEU A 235 1.49 -3.95 17.55
C LEU A 235 1.80 -2.93 16.46
N VAL A 236 0.84 -2.73 15.54
CA VAL A 236 0.89 -1.69 14.52
C VAL A 236 -0.28 -0.75 14.73
N ALA A 237 -0.01 0.51 14.96
CA ALA A 237 -1.05 1.53 15.08
C ALA A 237 -0.72 2.71 14.17
N ALA A 238 -1.72 3.23 13.45
CA ALA A 238 -1.55 4.45 12.68
C ALA A 238 -2.76 5.37 12.83
N ALA A 239 -2.51 6.67 12.73
CA ALA A 239 -3.53 7.70 12.64
C ALA A 239 -3.17 8.67 11.52
N GLY A 240 -4.17 9.09 10.77
CA GLY A 240 -4.01 10.00 9.66
C GLY A 240 -5.09 11.05 9.57
N ILE A 241 -4.74 12.15 8.93
CA ILE A 241 -5.63 13.24 8.59
C ILE A 241 -5.46 13.56 7.11
N THR A 242 -6.56 13.79 6.41
CA THR A 242 -6.55 14.18 5.00
C THR A 242 -7.43 15.39 4.82
N SER A 243 -6.92 16.39 4.11
CA SER A 243 -7.64 17.60 3.73
C SER A 243 -7.99 17.51 2.25
N TYR A 244 -9.26 17.37 1.91
CA TYR A 244 -9.76 17.21 0.54
C TYR A 244 -10.21 18.56 -0.03
N ALA A 245 -9.78 18.88 -1.25
CA ALA A 245 -10.27 20.03 -2.00
C ALA A 245 -11.71 19.78 -2.50
N ARG A 246 -12.53 20.82 -2.50
CA ARG A 246 -13.89 20.83 -3.02
C ARG A 246 -14.19 22.14 -3.75
N PRO A 247 -15.17 22.18 -4.64
CA PRO A 247 -15.58 23.43 -5.28
C PRO A 247 -15.98 24.54 -4.28
N THR A 248 -16.49 24.16 -3.11
CA THR A 248 -16.96 25.09 -2.07
C THR A 248 -16.00 25.28 -0.90
N GLY A 249 -14.76 24.81 -1.01
CA GLY A 249 -13.74 24.88 0.06
C GLY A 249 -13.04 23.57 0.30
N ARG A 250 -12.69 23.30 1.57
CA ARG A 250 -11.99 22.06 1.96
C ARG A 250 -12.78 21.29 3.01
N THR A 251 -12.66 19.96 2.96
CA THR A 251 -13.18 19.09 4.02
C THR A 251 -12.04 18.25 4.59
N THR A 252 -12.18 17.82 5.83
CA THR A 252 -11.18 17.01 6.52
C THR A 252 -11.73 15.61 6.75
N GLY A 253 -10.93 14.61 6.41
CA GLY A 253 -11.15 13.22 6.77
C GLY A 253 -10.10 12.74 7.76
N SER A 254 -10.36 11.61 8.39
CA SER A 254 -9.43 10.95 9.32
C SER A 254 -9.30 9.46 8.98
N SER A 255 -8.19 8.87 9.37
CA SER A 255 -7.97 7.42 9.23
C SER A 255 -7.31 6.86 10.48
N PHE A 256 -7.66 5.62 10.81
CA PHE A 256 -7.05 4.87 11.90
C PHE A 256 -6.77 3.45 11.42
N LYS A 257 -5.59 2.94 11.79
CA LYS A 257 -5.19 1.54 11.58
C LYS A 257 -4.78 0.96 12.93
N LEU A 258 -5.28 -0.23 13.22
CA LEU A 258 -4.82 -1.06 14.33
C LEU A 258 -4.56 -2.46 13.80
N GLY A 259 -3.42 -3.02 14.14
CA GLY A 259 -3.05 -4.36 13.68
C GLY A 259 -2.01 -5.01 14.57
N ILE A 260 -1.81 -6.28 14.33
CA ILE A 260 -0.78 -7.11 14.95
C ILE A 260 0.08 -7.76 13.86
N SER A 261 1.34 -8.02 14.18
CA SER A 261 2.31 -8.67 13.30
C SER A 261 3.02 -9.77 14.07
N MET A 262 3.00 -10.99 13.54
CA MET A 262 3.55 -12.19 14.19
C MET A 262 4.49 -12.93 13.23
N PRO A 263 5.80 -13.00 13.50
CA PRO A 263 6.66 -13.98 12.85
C PRO A 263 6.23 -15.40 13.28
N VAL A 264 6.19 -16.32 12.33
CA VAL A 264 5.87 -17.74 12.53
C VAL A 264 7.13 -18.53 12.22
N ASP A 265 7.66 -19.22 13.24
CA ASP A 265 8.88 -20.06 13.16
C ASP A 265 8.58 -21.44 12.53
#